data_4f57d30832f9b6fc24cb0f315b8850a3
#
_entry.id   4f57d30832f9b6fc24cb0f315b8850a3
#
_cell.length_a   1.000
_cell.length_b   1.000
_cell.length_c   1.000
_cell.angle_alpha   90.00
_cell.angle_beta   90.00
_cell.angle_gamma   90.00
#
_symmetry.space_group_name_H-M   'P 1'
#
loop_
_entity.id
_entity.type
_entity.pdbx_description
1 polymer ?
#
loop_
_entity_poly.entity_id
_entity_poly.type
_entity_poly.pdbx_seq_one_letter_code
_entity_poly.pdbx_strand_id
1 'polypeptide(L)'
;MKLLVFAGSTRLGSYNRKLARETAALARERGAEVTHLELGDYDVPMYNADVEAVGTPPDVMKLKQVFYEHAAWIICTPEYNASYPALVKNTLDWLSSPVKGDPVWNDDFRFSRGKVVGVLSASPGALGGLRSQSHLIPLLLNLHCWVAPHTFALGRAGSAFDEQDKLRDDTARQRIAAVVEQTLWAASRLQPESAATK
;
A
#
# COMPACT_ATOMS: atom_id res chain seq x y z
N MET A 1 -14.34 -5.58 -7.28
CA MET A 1 -13.58 -4.33 -6.96
C MET A 1 -12.10 -4.66 -7.01
N LYS A 2 -11.29 -3.84 -7.70
CA LYS A 2 -9.85 -4.00 -7.77
C LYS A 2 -9.17 -3.47 -6.50
N LEU A 3 -8.42 -4.32 -5.82
CA LEU A 3 -7.65 -4.02 -4.62
C LEU A 3 -6.17 -4.26 -4.88
N LEU A 4 -5.33 -3.25 -4.59
CA LEU A 4 -3.89 -3.37 -4.62
C LEU A 4 -3.36 -3.72 -3.23
N VAL A 5 -2.55 -4.77 -3.11
CA VAL A 5 -1.89 -5.15 -1.85
C VAL A 5 -0.40 -5.21 -2.08
N PHE A 6 0.39 -4.51 -1.25
CA PHE A 6 1.85 -4.53 -1.36
C PHE A 6 2.57 -4.35 -0.02
N ALA A 7 3.83 -4.71 -0.03
CA ALA A 7 4.71 -4.53 1.12
C ALA A 7 5.76 -3.44 0.87
N GLY A 8 6.05 -2.63 1.90
CA GLY A 8 7.13 -1.65 1.89
C GLY A 8 8.52 -2.25 2.10
N SER A 9 8.77 -3.46 1.58
CA SER A 9 10.05 -4.17 1.73
C SER A 9 10.30 -5.11 0.57
N THR A 10 11.52 -5.10 0.04
CA THR A 10 11.99 -6.01 -1.01
C THR A 10 12.77 -7.22 -0.46
N ARG A 11 13.06 -7.27 0.85
CA ARG A 11 13.79 -8.37 1.46
C ARG A 11 13.05 -9.71 1.30
N LEU A 12 13.69 -10.76 0.82
CA LEU A 12 13.05 -12.06 0.52
C LEU A 12 12.31 -12.65 1.72
N GLY A 13 12.89 -12.66 2.91
CA GLY A 13 12.27 -13.16 4.14
C GLY A 13 11.50 -12.08 4.93
N SER A 14 10.99 -11.02 4.28
CA SER A 14 10.28 -9.93 4.96
C SER A 14 8.95 -10.39 5.55
N TYR A 15 8.73 -10.12 6.83
CA TYR A 15 7.44 -10.37 7.50
C TYR A 15 6.31 -9.55 6.88
N ASN A 16 6.60 -8.36 6.36
CA ASN A 16 5.58 -7.55 5.68
C ASN A 16 5.22 -8.11 4.30
N ARG A 17 6.15 -8.76 3.58
CA ARG A 17 5.82 -9.50 2.35
C ARG A 17 4.96 -10.73 2.66
N LYS A 18 5.25 -11.48 3.74
CA LYS A 18 4.39 -12.57 4.21
C LYS A 18 3.00 -12.06 4.59
N LEU A 19 2.94 -10.95 5.34
CA LEU A 19 1.69 -10.29 5.72
C LEU A 19 0.89 -9.84 4.49
N ALA A 20 1.53 -9.28 3.47
CA ALA A 20 0.88 -8.86 2.23
C ALA A 20 0.29 -10.06 1.45
N ARG A 21 1.02 -11.19 1.38
CA ARG A 21 0.50 -12.43 0.77
C ARG A 21 -0.73 -12.96 1.50
N GLU A 22 -0.70 -13.02 2.83
CA GLU A 22 -1.85 -13.46 3.64
C GLU A 22 -3.03 -12.49 3.48
N THR A 23 -2.77 -11.19 3.49
CA THR A 23 -3.79 -10.14 3.25
C THR A 23 -4.43 -10.28 1.87
N ALA A 24 -3.63 -10.53 0.85
CA ALA A 24 -4.10 -10.75 -0.52
C ALA A 24 -4.99 -12.01 -0.62
N ALA A 25 -4.62 -13.09 0.07
CA ALA A 25 -5.43 -14.30 0.14
C ALA A 25 -6.78 -14.04 0.81
N LEU A 26 -6.77 -13.39 1.98
CA LEU A 26 -7.98 -13.01 2.71
C LEU A 26 -8.90 -12.09 1.90
N ALA A 27 -8.36 -11.18 1.10
CA ALA A 27 -9.14 -10.30 0.26
C ALA A 27 -9.80 -11.06 -0.91
N ARG A 28 -9.10 -12.03 -1.51
CA ARG A 28 -9.68 -12.91 -2.55
C ARG A 28 -10.81 -13.77 -2.00
N GLU A 29 -10.67 -14.33 -0.79
CA GLU A 29 -11.72 -15.07 -0.09
C GLU A 29 -12.99 -14.21 0.08
N ARG A 30 -12.87 -12.89 0.10
CA ARG A 30 -13.96 -11.90 0.21
C ARG A 30 -14.44 -11.35 -1.14
N GLY A 31 -14.03 -11.97 -2.24
CA GLY A 31 -14.48 -11.64 -3.58
C GLY A 31 -13.81 -10.40 -4.20
N ALA A 32 -12.71 -9.91 -3.64
CA ALA A 32 -11.94 -8.83 -4.27
C ALA A 32 -11.09 -9.37 -5.44
N GLU A 33 -10.99 -8.60 -6.51
CA GLU A 33 -9.99 -8.76 -7.57
C GLU A 33 -8.67 -8.16 -7.07
N VAL A 34 -7.72 -9.02 -6.68
CA VAL A 34 -6.51 -8.58 -5.97
C VAL A 34 -5.29 -8.62 -6.87
N THR A 35 -4.63 -7.48 -7.01
CA THR A 35 -3.25 -7.36 -7.49
C THR A 35 -2.31 -7.38 -6.29
N HIS A 36 -1.47 -8.40 -6.18
CA HIS A 36 -0.37 -8.42 -5.22
C HIS A 36 0.87 -7.87 -5.90
N LEU A 37 1.29 -6.67 -5.51
CA LEU A 37 2.38 -5.94 -6.12
C LEU A 37 3.68 -6.16 -5.32
N GLU A 38 4.75 -6.51 -6.03
CA GLU A 38 6.11 -6.54 -5.49
C GLU A 38 6.87 -5.30 -5.99
N LEU A 39 7.16 -4.38 -5.09
CA LEU A 39 7.88 -3.14 -5.46
C LEU A 39 9.29 -3.39 -5.98
N GLY A 40 9.89 -4.55 -5.64
CA GLY A 40 11.21 -4.93 -6.12
C GLY A 40 11.28 -5.33 -7.59
N ASP A 41 10.14 -5.50 -8.26
CA ASP A 41 10.07 -5.83 -9.68
C ASP A 41 10.16 -4.57 -10.58
N TYR A 42 10.25 -3.38 -9.96
CA TYR A 42 10.30 -2.09 -10.64
C TYR A 42 11.63 -1.37 -10.36
N ASP A 43 12.28 -0.91 -11.39
CA ASP A 43 13.48 -0.08 -11.28
C ASP A 43 13.09 1.39 -11.05
N VAL A 44 12.94 1.73 -9.77
CA VAL A 44 12.55 3.08 -9.33
C VAL A 44 13.74 3.74 -8.65
N PRO A 45 14.40 4.70 -9.31
CA PRO A 45 15.53 5.41 -8.72
C PRO A 45 15.09 6.21 -7.48
N MET A 46 16.05 6.62 -6.64
CA MET A 46 15.74 7.60 -5.60
C MET A 46 15.20 8.86 -6.26
N TYR A 47 14.09 9.39 -5.73
CA TYR A 47 13.46 10.60 -6.27
C TYR A 47 14.45 11.76 -6.31
N ASN A 48 14.55 12.36 -7.48
CA ASN A 48 15.38 13.53 -7.73
C ASN A 48 14.71 14.37 -8.83
N ALA A 49 14.50 15.65 -8.54
CA ALA A 49 13.87 16.58 -9.45
C ALA A 49 14.68 16.79 -10.77
N ASP A 50 16.00 16.62 -10.74
CA ASP A 50 16.82 16.68 -11.95
C ASP A 50 16.56 15.46 -12.86
N VAL A 51 16.34 14.28 -12.28
CA VAL A 51 15.95 13.07 -13.02
C VAL A 51 14.56 13.25 -13.61
N GLU A 52 13.62 13.75 -12.80
CA GLU A 52 12.26 14.06 -13.24
C GLU A 52 12.23 15.05 -14.40
N ALA A 53 13.08 16.10 -14.37
CA ALA A 53 13.16 17.13 -15.42
C ALA A 53 13.57 16.56 -16.79
N VAL A 54 14.33 15.47 -16.80
CA VAL A 54 14.74 14.76 -18.04
C VAL A 54 13.60 13.85 -18.55
N GLY A 55 12.77 13.34 -17.65
CA GLY A 55 11.63 12.49 -17.96
C GLY A 55 11.32 11.50 -16.84
N THR A 56 10.05 11.18 -16.67
CA THR A 56 9.63 10.19 -15.66
C THR A 56 10.11 8.79 -16.05
N PRO A 57 10.81 8.06 -15.16
CA PRO A 57 11.27 6.71 -15.46
C PRO A 57 10.14 5.77 -15.89
N PRO A 58 10.38 4.84 -16.85
CA PRO A 58 9.33 3.98 -17.39
C PRO A 58 8.60 3.13 -16.33
N ASP A 59 9.32 2.61 -15.33
CA ASP A 59 8.72 1.81 -14.28
C ASP A 59 7.91 2.65 -13.28
N VAL A 60 8.24 3.93 -13.11
CA VAL A 60 7.39 4.88 -12.37
C VAL A 60 6.06 5.08 -13.11
N MET A 61 6.06 5.23 -14.44
CA MET A 61 4.83 5.33 -15.23
C MET A 61 3.96 4.09 -15.10
N LYS A 62 4.56 2.88 -15.12
CA LYS A 62 3.82 1.63 -14.88
C LYS A 62 3.19 1.63 -13.48
N LEU A 63 3.95 2.02 -12.45
CA LEU A 63 3.43 2.10 -11.08
C LEU A 63 2.30 3.13 -10.95
N LYS A 64 2.41 4.33 -11.54
CA LYS A 64 1.32 5.31 -11.58
C LYS A 64 0.03 4.68 -12.11
N GLN A 65 0.11 3.95 -13.21
CA GLN A 65 -1.04 3.28 -13.79
C GLN A 65 -1.60 2.18 -12.88
N VAL A 66 -0.74 1.33 -12.31
CA VAL A 66 -1.17 0.28 -11.38
C VAL A 66 -1.90 0.88 -10.18
N PHE A 67 -1.34 1.89 -9.52
CA PHE A 67 -2.00 2.53 -8.38
C PHE A 67 -3.32 3.22 -8.75
N TYR A 68 -3.36 3.86 -9.90
CA TYR A 68 -4.56 4.54 -10.39
C TYR A 68 -5.73 3.58 -10.68
N GLU A 69 -5.45 2.42 -11.26
CA GLU A 69 -6.49 1.43 -11.64
C GLU A 69 -7.18 0.75 -10.45
N HIS A 70 -6.59 0.82 -9.26
CA HIS A 70 -7.13 0.19 -8.07
C HIS A 70 -7.89 1.20 -7.21
N ALA A 71 -9.14 0.87 -6.89
CA ALA A 71 -10.01 1.72 -6.06
C ALA A 71 -9.54 1.79 -4.61
N ALA A 72 -8.87 0.74 -4.14
CA ALA A 72 -8.38 0.63 -2.78
C ALA A 72 -6.98 0.00 -2.76
N TRP A 73 -6.23 0.32 -1.69
CA TRP A 73 -4.91 -0.25 -1.44
C TRP A 73 -4.83 -0.79 -0.01
N ILE A 74 -4.01 -1.81 0.20
CA ILE A 74 -3.55 -2.21 1.53
C ILE A 74 -2.03 -2.23 1.55
N ILE A 75 -1.46 -1.46 2.46
CA ILE A 75 -0.02 -1.28 2.62
C ILE A 75 0.46 -2.04 3.84
N CYS A 76 1.35 -3.02 3.64
CA CYS A 76 2.03 -3.72 4.72
C CYS A 76 3.43 -3.09 4.92
N THR A 77 3.55 -2.18 5.89
CA THR A 77 4.76 -1.37 6.08
C THR A 77 5.66 -1.91 7.19
N PRO A 78 6.96 -2.16 6.95
CA PRO A 78 7.90 -2.36 8.05
C PRO A 78 8.15 -1.06 8.81
N GLU A 79 8.70 -1.19 10.01
CA GLU A 79 9.18 -0.06 10.80
C GLU A 79 10.72 -0.03 10.76
N TYR A 80 11.27 1.02 10.19
CA TYR A 80 12.70 1.30 10.20
C TYR A 80 12.95 2.63 10.93
N ASN A 81 13.74 2.59 12.00
CA ASN A 81 14.04 3.78 12.81
C ASN A 81 12.77 4.55 13.25
N ALA A 82 11.78 3.81 13.75
CA ALA A 82 10.51 4.33 14.23
C ALA A 82 9.59 4.95 13.16
N SER A 83 9.88 4.76 11.87
CA SER A 83 9.08 5.32 10.76
C SER A 83 8.85 4.27 9.67
N TYR A 84 8.06 4.63 8.64
CA TYR A 84 7.92 3.84 7.43
C TYR A 84 9.24 3.88 6.61
N PRO A 85 9.51 2.86 5.78
CA PRO A 85 10.79 2.76 5.09
C PRO A 85 10.92 3.75 3.92
N ALA A 86 12.17 4.07 3.57
CA ALA A 86 12.49 4.91 2.41
C ALA A 86 11.86 4.39 1.11
N LEU A 87 11.74 3.07 0.94
CA LEU A 87 11.09 2.47 -0.22
C LEU A 87 9.65 2.96 -0.41
N VAL A 88 8.85 2.97 0.67
CA VAL A 88 7.46 3.46 0.62
C VAL A 88 7.44 4.95 0.31
N LYS A 89 8.29 5.75 0.99
CA LYS A 89 8.36 7.19 0.75
C LYS A 89 8.76 7.50 -0.69
N ASN A 90 9.82 6.88 -1.18
CA ASN A 90 10.32 7.07 -2.55
C ASN A 90 9.27 6.70 -3.61
N THR A 91 8.57 5.57 -3.39
CA THR A 91 7.48 5.16 -4.29
C THR A 91 6.39 6.22 -4.33
N LEU A 92 5.91 6.69 -3.17
CA LEU A 92 4.84 7.68 -3.10
C LEU A 92 5.27 9.06 -3.64
N ASP A 93 6.53 9.45 -3.46
CA ASP A 93 7.07 10.70 -4.00
C ASP A 93 7.08 10.67 -5.55
N TRP A 94 7.55 9.59 -6.15
CA TRP A 94 7.48 9.43 -7.60
C TRP A 94 6.04 9.37 -8.13
N LEU A 95 5.14 8.71 -7.41
CA LEU A 95 3.74 8.62 -7.82
C LEU A 95 3.04 9.98 -7.76
N SER A 96 3.38 10.84 -6.81
CA SER A 96 2.83 12.20 -6.67
C SER A 96 3.53 13.24 -7.54
N SER A 97 4.65 12.90 -8.17
CA SER A 97 5.34 13.80 -9.09
C SER A 97 4.55 13.95 -10.39
N PRO A 98 4.16 15.16 -10.82
CA PRO A 98 3.41 15.35 -12.06
C PRO A 98 4.29 15.07 -13.28
N VAL A 99 3.69 14.52 -14.35
CA VAL A 99 4.38 14.33 -15.63
C VAL A 99 4.08 15.54 -16.51
N LYS A 100 5.08 16.41 -16.67
CA LYS A 100 4.93 17.66 -17.41
C LYS A 100 4.51 17.41 -18.87
N GLY A 101 3.42 18.04 -19.26
CA GLY A 101 2.88 17.92 -20.62
C GLY A 101 2.05 16.67 -20.88
N ASP A 102 1.93 15.76 -19.92
CA ASP A 102 1.04 14.61 -20.02
C ASP A 102 -0.41 15.02 -19.64
N PRO A 103 -1.42 14.76 -20.48
CA PRO A 103 -2.80 15.18 -20.21
C PRO A 103 -3.44 14.41 -19.05
N VAL A 104 -2.89 13.26 -18.68
CA VAL A 104 -3.41 12.39 -17.63
C VAL A 104 -2.68 12.58 -16.31
N TRP A 105 -1.35 12.70 -16.36
CA TRP A 105 -0.47 12.67 -15.20
C TRP A 105 0.12 14.04 -14.81
N ASN A 106 -0.50 15.13 -15.25
CA ASN A 106 -0.14 16.49 -14.85
C ASN A 106 -0.74 16.93 -13.50
N ASP A 107 -1.51 16.06 -12.83
CA ASP A 107 -2.09 16.27 -11.51
C ASP A 107 -1.38 15.38 -10.47
N ASP A 108 -0.77 16.00 -9.48
CA ASP A 108 0.02 15.36 -8.40
C ASP A 108 -0.76 14.27 -7.65
N PHE A 109 -2.07 14.43 -7.50
CA PHE A 109 -2.91 13.56 -6.68
C PHE A 109 -3.81 12.63 -7.49
N ARG A 110 -3.67 12.60 -8.82
CA ARG A 110 -4.51 11.76 -9.67
C ARG A 110 -4.47 10.28 -9.29
N PHE A 111 -3.28 9.78 -8.92
CA PHE A 111 -3.11 8.38 -8.54
C PHE A 111 -3.79 8.00 -7.21
N SER A 112 -3.96 8.99 -6.29
CA SER A 112 -4.30 8.76 -4.88
C SER A 112 -5.63 9.39 -4.44
N ARG A 113 -6.07 10.45 -5.13
CA ARG A 113 -7.28 11.18 -4.71
C ARG A 113 -8.49 10.27 -4.60
N GLY A 114 -9.06 10.21 -3.38
CA GLY A 114 -10.25 9.40 -3.08
C GLY A 114 -10.00 7.90 -2.96
N LYS A 115 -8.76 7.42 -3.08
CA LYS A 115 -8.45 6.01 -2.83
C LYS A 115 -8.62 5.66 -1.37
N VAL A 116 -9.19 4.49 -1.09
CA VAL A 116 -9.30 3.98 0.28
C VAL A 116 -8.08 3.13 0.60
N VAL A 117 -7.43 3.39 1.72
CA VAL A 117 -6.17 2.73 2.09
C VAL A 117 -6.28 2.07 3.46
N GLY A 118 -6.09 0.77 3.52
CA GLY A 118 -5.85 0.01 4.75
C GLY A 118 -4.35 -0.03 5.07
N VAL A 119 -4.00 0.06 6.35
CA VAL A 119 -2.59 0.03 6.80
C VAL A 119 -2.37 -1.11 7.76
N LEU A 120 -1.38 -1.94 7.44
CA LEU A 120 -0.90 -3.05 8.23
C LEU A 120 0.60 -2.93 8.46
N SER A 121 1.12 -3.52 9.52
CA SER A 121 2.56 -3.64 9.74
C SER A 121 2.94 -4.94 10.44
N ALA A 122 4.17 -5.39 10.26
CA ALA A 122 4.73 -6.53 10.96
C ALA A 122 6.17 -6.26 11.39
N SER A 123 6.51 -6.60 12.64
CA SER A 123 7.85 -6.45 13.18
C SER A 123 8.17 -7.58 14.17
N PRO A 124 9.44 -8.03 14.30
CA PRO A 124 9.83 -8.96 15.35
C PRO A 124 9.67 -8.37 16.76
N GLY A 125 9.66 -7.04 16.92
CA GLY A 125 9.38 -6.37 18.18
C GLY A 125 7.92 -6.48 18.60
N ALA A 126 7.63 -6.23 19.88
CA ALA A 126 6.29 -6.37 20.47
C ALA A 126 5.27 -5.38 19.87
N LEU A 127 5.71 -4.19 19.46
CA LEU A 127 4.82 -3.16 18.89
C LEU A 127 4.39 -3.43 17.44
N GLY A 128 4.95 -4.44 16.77
CA GLY A 128 4.51 -4.84 15.44
C GLY A 128 4.70 -3.81 14.32
N GLY A 129 5.47 -2.75 14.56
CA GLY A 129 5.64 -1.66 13.59
C GLY A 129 4.61 -0.53 13.73
N LEU A 130 3.95 -0.41 14.90
CA LEU A 130 2.90 0.59 15.16
C LEU A 130 3.34 2.02 14.84
N ARG A 131 4.61 2.38 15.14
CA ARG A 131 5.12 3.74 14.89
C ARG A 131 5.21 4.06 13.41
N SER A 132 5.52 3.07 12.56
CA SER A 132 5.50 3.29 11.11
C SER A 132 4.10 3.60 10.59
N GLN A 133 3.06 2.99 11.15
CA GLN A 133 1.67 3.31 10.81
C GLN A 133 1.33 4.75 11.20
N SER A 134 1.71 5.17 12.42
CA SER A 134 1.46 6.53 12.93
C SER A 134 2.08 7.62 12.06
N HIS A 135 3.21 7.33 11.40
CA HIS A 135 3.85 8.26 10.48
C HIS A 135 3.32 8.14 9.04
N LEU A 136 2.93 6.94 8.60
CA LEU A 136 2.41 6.73 7.24
C LEU A 136 1.01 7.31 7.05
N ILE A 137 0.13 7.20 8.06
CA ILE A 137 -1.25 7.67 7.98
C ILE A 137 -1.33 9.17 7.64
N PRO A 138 -0.64 10.10 8.31
CA PRO A 138 -0.64 11.51 7.94
C PRO A 138 -0.15 11.77 6.50
N LEU A 139 0.84 11.01 6.03
CA LEU A 139 1.30 11.10 4.64
C LEU A 139 0.19 10.71 3.66
N LEU A 140 -0.53 9.62 3.91
CA LEU A 140 -1.62 9.18 3.06
C LEU A 140 -2.79 10.19 3.04
N LEU A 141 -3.10 10.81 4.17
CA LEU A 141 -4.09 11.89 4.25
C LEU A 141 -3.64 13.11 3.42
N ASN A 142 -2.36 13.48 3.49
CA ASN A 142 -1.80 14.56 2.65
C ASN A 142 -1.87 14.22 1.15
N LEU A 143 -1.83 12.94 0.79
CA LEU A 143 -2.02 12.45 -0.58
C LEU A 143 -3.50 12.30 -0.98
N HIS A 144 -4.42 12.87 -0.21
CA HIS A 144 -5.87 12.86 -0.42
C HIS A 144 -6.50 11.45 -0.42
N CYS A 145 -5.90 10.50 0.30
CA CYS A 145 -6.47 9.18 0.51
C CYS A 145 -7.48 9.18 1.68
N TRP A 146 -8.45 8.28 1.61
CA TRP A 146 -9.29 7.88 2.74
C TRP A 146 -8.61 6.73 3.47
N VAL A 147 -8.06 6.97 4.66
CA VAL A 147 -7.43 5.89 5.44
C VAL A 147 -8.48 5.19 6.28
N ALA A 148 -8.60 3.87 6.11
CA ALA A 148 -9.51 3.05 6.90
C ALA A 148 -9.12 3.10 8.38
N PRO A 149 -10.09 3.35 9.31
CA PRO A 149 -9.77 3.50 10.74
C PRO A 149 -9.23 2.21 11.39
N HIS A 150 -9.61 1.03 10.91
CA HIS A 150 -9.01 -0.21 11.37
C HIS A 150 -7.61 -0.37 10.80
N THR A 151 -6.64 -0.50 11.69
CA THR A 151 -5.25 -0.87 11.37
C THR A 151 -4.85 -2.07 12.24
N PHE A 152 -3.82 -2.79 11.85
CA PHE A 152 -3.29 -3.86 12.66
C PHE A 152 -1.76 -3.92 12.58
N ALA A 153 -1.11 -4.04 13.74
CA ALA A 153 0.32 -4.18 13.88
C ALA A 153 0.65 -5.58 14.44
N LEU A 154 1.24 -6.43 13.62
CA LEU A 154 1.62 -7.79 13.96
C LEU A 154 2.96 -7.81 14.70
N GLY A 155 2.91 -7.83 16.02
CA GLY A 155 4.08 -8.00 16.87
C GLY A 155 4.61 -9.43 16.85
N ARG A 156 5.89 -9.59 17.28
CA ARG A 156 6.58 -10.89 17.37
C ARG A 156 6.50 -11.69 16.06
N ALA A 157 6.60 -10.99 14.94
CA ALA A 157 6.39 -11.57 13.61
C ALA A 157 7.35 -12.73 13.28
N GLY A 158 8.46 -12.87 14.00
CA GLY A 158 9.39 -14.00 13.85
C GLY A 158 8.79 -15.37 14.13
N SER A 159 7.78 -15.45 15.01
CA SER A 159 7.06 -16.68 15.35
C SER A 159 5.62 -16.71 14.84
N ALA A 160 5.16 -15.66 14.18
CA ALA A 160 3.77 -15.52 13.76
C ALA A 160 3.41 -16.35 12.52
N PHE A 161 4.39 -16.71 11.71
CA PHE A 161 4.19 -17.48 10.48
C PHE A 161 4.73 -18.90 10.62
N ASP A 162 4.12 -19.84 9.93
CA ASP A 162 4.59 -21.20 9.78
C ASP A 162 5.62 -21.34 8.62
N GLU A 163 6.03 -22.57 8.34
CA GLU A 163 6.99 -22.90 7.29
C GLU A 163 6.44 -22.63 5.86
N GLN A 164 5.12 -22.55 5.72
CA GLN A 164 4.42 -22.22 4.48
C GLN A 164 4.03 -20.75 4.40
N ASP A 165 4.60 -19.90 5.28
CA ASP A 165 4.31 -18.46 5.38
C ASP A 165 2.86 -18.12 5.75
N LYS A 166 2.12 -19.05 6.38
CA LYS A 166 0.75 -18.84 6.87
C LYS A 166 0.76 -18.37 8.32
N LEU A 167 -0.19 -17.52 8.67
CA LEU A 167 -0.37 -17.11 10.06
C LEU A 167 -0.79 -18.29 10.93
N ARG A 168 -0.10 -18.44 12.08
CA ARG A 168 -0.38 -19.47 13.09
C ARG A 168 -1.57 -19.10 13.97
N ASP A 169 -1.86 -17.81 14.14
CA ASP A 169 -2.85 -17.29 15.07
C ASP A 169 -4.11 -16.83 14.32
N ASP A 170 -5.22 -17.51 14.56
CA ASP A 170 -6.52 -17.16 13.99
C ASP A 170 -7.00 -15.78 14.43
N THR A 171 -6.64 -15.32 15.64
CA THR A 171 -7.00 -13.97 16.11
C THR A 171 -6.29 -12.89 15.26
N ALA A 172 -5.01 -13.10 14.95
CA ALA A 172 -4.28 -12.21 14.05
C ALA A 172 -4.90 -12.22 12.65
N ARG A 173 -5.26 -13.41 12.13
CA ARG A 173 -5.93 -13.58 10.85
C ARG A 173 -7.27 -12.84 10.80
N GLN A 174 -8.09 -12.93 11.86
CA GLN A 174 -9.35 -12.19 11.99
C GLN A 174 -9.15 -10.66 12.01
N ARG A 175 -8.11 -10.16 12.71
CA ARG A 175 -7.80 -8.74 12.74
C ARG A 175 -7.37 -8.20 11.37
N ILE A 176 -6.58 -8.95 10.61
CA ILE A 176 -6.22 -8.58 9.23
C ILE A 176 -7.49 -8.60 8.36
N ALA A 177 -8.33 -9.63 8.51
CA ALA A 177 -9.60 -9.73 7.82
C ALA A 177 -10.50 -8.50 8.05
N ALA A 178 -10.58 -8.00 9.29
CA ALA A 178 -11.33 -6.80 9.62
C ALA A 178 -10.80 -5.54 8.90
N VAL A 179 -9.48 -5.40 8.74
CA VAL A 179 -8.89 -4.31 7.94
C VAL A 179 -9.27 -4.44 6.47
N VAL A 180 -9.19 -5.66 5.92
CA VAL A 180 -9.59 -5.95 4.53
C VAL A 180 -11.07 -5.58 4.31
N GLU A 181 -11.95 -6.10 5.16
CA GLU A 181 -13.41 -5.89 5.07
C GLU A 181 -13.76 -4.41 5.14
N GLN A 182 -13.19 -3.69 6.10
CA GLN A 182 -13.44 -2.26 6.23
C GLN A 182 -12.93 -1.46 5.02
N THR A 183 -11.74 -1.82 4.52
CA THR A 183 -11.18 -1.16 3.32
C THR A 183 -12.08 -1.38 2.09
N LEU A 184 -12.53 -2.62 1.86
CA LEU A 184 -13.42 -2.95 0.75
C LEU A 184 -14.80 -2.29 0.91
N TRP A 185 -15.35 -2.31 2.14
CA TRP A 185 -16.63 -1.67 2.46
C TRP A 185 -16.59 -0.16 2.19
N ALA A 186 -15.56 0.54 2.69
CA ALA A 186 -15.41 1.96 2.49
C ALA A 186 -15.19 2.30 1.00
N ALA A 187 -14.34 1.55 0.32
CA ALA A 187 -14.08 1.76 -1.11
C ALA A 187 -15.35 1.57 -1.96
N SER A 188 -16.23 0.65 -1.60
CA SER A 188 -17.50 0.46 -2.32
C SER A 188 -18.49 1.62 -2.17
N ARG A 189 -18.29 2.49 -1.18
CA ARG A 189 -19.20 3.61 -0.86
C ARG A 189 -18.61 4.98 -1.13
N LEU A 190 -17.30 5.10 -1.05
CA LEU A 190 -16.56 6.37 -1.23
C LEU A 190 -16.03 6.54 -2.65
N GLN A 191 -16.34 5.60 -3.57
CA GLN A 191 -16.01 5.82 -4.98
C GLN A 191 -16.71 7.12 -5.43
N PRO A 192 -16.00 8.11 -5.96
CA PRO A 192 -16.66 9.18 -6.66
C PRO A 192 -17.53 8.52 -7.73
N GLU A 193 -18.81 8.87 -7.77
CA GLU A 193 -19.65 8.52 -8.90
C GLU A 193 -18.82 8.77 -10.15
N SER A 194 -18.68 7.75 -11.00
CA SER A 194 -17.95 7.89 -12.25
C SER A 194 -18.41 9.20 -12.85
N ALA A 195 -17.46 10.12 -13.10
CA ALA A 195 -17.82 11.39 -13.73
C ALA A 195 -18.61 11.03 -14.99
N ALA A 196 -19.93 11.02 -14.83
CA ALA A 196 -20.83 10.86 -15.93
C ALA A 196 -20.44 11.95 -16.91
N THR A 197 -19.94 11.53 -18.03
CA THR A 197 -19.61 12.28 -19.23
C THR A 197 -20.47 13.55 -19.30
N LYS A 198 -19.84 14.71 -19.06
CA LYS A 198 -20.36 15.98 -19.51
C LYS A 198 -19.43 16.51 -20.58
#